data_7d8d9766d2f312c158168d1264ab7aad
#
_entry.id   7d8d9766d2f312c158168d1264ab7aad
#
_cell.length_a   1.000
_cell.length_b   1.000
_cell.length_c   1.000
_cell.angle_alpha   90.00
_cell.angle_beta   90.00
_cell.angle_gamma   90.00
#
_symmetry.space_group_name_H-M   'P 1'
#
loop_
_entity.id
_entity.type
_entity.pdbx_description
1 polymer ?
#
loop_
_entity_poly.entity_id
_entity_poly.type
_entity_poly.pdbx_seq_one_letter_code
_entity_poly.pdbx_strand_id
1 'polypeptide(L)'
;MVKQKKYKKNNASVQHKSHAKFADALGIGWVVRNEKVDFVVGFALFWLSIFMFCAMTSYFTSGASDQSMVLQLRPHELISSSSEFNNVCGSIGALISHLLIAKCFGFASFLIPAFVLFWSLRVMGAYKVNLTSWFFGMMLTMVWLSITFAKFLTPILGSQIYNPGGAHGEHCCQFLEGV
;
A
#
# COMPACT_ATOMS: atom_id res chain seq x y z
N MET A 1 -29.91 24.52 17.83
CA MET A 1 -28.73 24.45 16.93
C MET A 1 -27.40 24.79 17.62
N VAL A 2 -27.35 25.70 18.57
CA VAL A 2 -26.11 26.12 19.27
C VAL A 2 -25.48 25.03 20.15
N LYS A 3 -26.27 24.18 20.84
CA LYS A 3 -25.77 23.10 21.72
C LYS A 3 -25.02 21.98 20.96
N GLN A 4 -25.45 21.61 19.75
CA GLN A 4 -24.77 20.58 18.96
C GLN A 4 -23.40 21.03 18.42
N LYS A 5 -23.23 22.30 18.08
CA LYS A 5 -21.96 22.87 17.61
C LYS A 5 -20.90 22.89 18.72
N LYS A 6 -21.32 23.14 19.97
CA LYS A 6 -20.45 23.16 21.15
C LYS A 6 -19.98 21.75 21.54
N TYR A 7 -20.85 20.73 21.40
CA TYR A 7 -20.53 19.32 21.68
C TYR A 7 -19.51 18.75 20.66
N LYS A 8 -19.68 19.07 19.37
CA LYS A 8 -18.76 18.64 18.31
C LYS A 8 -17.38 19.29 18.43
N LYS A 9 -17.30 20.55 18.89
CA LYS A 9 -16.05 21.27 19.14
C LYS A 9 -15.30 20.72 20.35
N ASN A 10 -16.01 20.33 21.41
CA ASN A 10 -15.40 19.73 22.61
C ASN A 10 -14.85 18.32 22.33
N ASN A 11 -15.55 17.48 21.56
CA ASN A 11 -15.09 16.14 21.22
C ASN A 11 -13.86 16.19 20.29
N ALA A 12 -13.81 17.11 19.34
CA ALA A 12 -12.65 17.31 18.48
C ALA A 12 -11.39 17.76 19.30
N SER A 13 -11.59 18.65 20.28
CA SER A 13 -10.50 19.12 21.14
C SER A 13 -10.01 18.05 22.12
N VAL A 14 -10.88 17.16 22.58
CA VAL A 14 -10.53 16.04 23.46
C VAL A 14 -9.77 14.96 22.71
N GLN A 15 -10.18 14.61 21.49
CA GLN A 15 -9.44 13.67 20.63
C GLN A 15 -8.04 14.19 20.28
N HIS A 16 -7.93 15.46 19.91
CA HIS A 16 -6.63 16.06 19.57
C HIS A 16 -5.67 16.07 20.77
N LYS A 17 -6.19 16.30 22.00
CA LYS A 17 -5.41 16.23 23.23
C LYS A 17 -4.97 14.81 23.59
N SER A 18 -5.75 13.79 23.27
CA SER A 18 -5.41 12.39 23.55
C SER A 18 -4.27 11.88 22.65
N HIS A 19 -4.30 12.20 21.36
CA HIS A 19 -3.23 11.85 20.42
C HIS A 19 -1.92 12.60 20.71
N ALA A 20 -1.99 13.87 21.12
CA ALA A 20 -0.83 14.64 21.53
C ALA A 20 -0.15 14.01 22.76
N LYS A 21 -0.93 13.58 23.76
CA LYS A 21 -0.38 12.92 24.97
C LYS A 21 0.31 11.59 24.66
N PHE A 22 -0.22 10.80 23.72
CA PHE A 22 0.39 9.54 23.32
C PHE A 22 1.70 9.77 22.54
N ALA A 23 1.73 10.74 21.63
CA ALA A 23 2.93 11.12 20.89
C ALA A 23 4.01 11.72 21.81
N ASP A 24 3.62 12.52 22.80
CA ASP A 24 4.53 13.09 23.82
C ASP A 24 5.10 11.98 24.72
N ALA A 25 4.31 10.97 25.07
CA ALA A 25 4.75 9.81 25.85
C ALA A 25 5.78 8.94 25.10
N LEU A 26 5.70 8.89 23.77
CA LEU A 26 6.68 8.22 22.90
C LEU A 26 7.89 9.08 22.55
N GLY A 27 7.99 10.32 23.05
CA GLY A 27 9.08 11.25 22.75
C GLY A 27 9.07 11.84 21.35
N ILE A 28 8.02 11.58 20.54
CA ILE A 28 7.88 12.04 19.15
C ILE A 28 6.90 13.20 19.00
N GLY A 29 6.43 13.78 20.10
CA GLY A 29 5.45 14.87 20.11
C GLY A 29 5.90 16.12 19.37
N TRP A 30 7.20 16.40 19.35
CA TRP A 30 7.78 17.51 18.59
C TRP A 30 7.72 17.27 17.06
N VAL A 31 7.83 16.02 16.61
CA VAL A 31 7.71 15.61 15.21
C VAL A 31 6.29 15.83 14.71
N VAL A 32 5.29 15.40 15.51
CA VAL A 32 3.86 15.47 15.15
C VAL A 32 3.30 16.90 15.09
N ARG A 33 4.01 17.88 15.67
CA ARG A 33 3.57 19.30 15.70
C ARG A 33 4.33 20.24 14.78
N ASN A 34 5.26 19.73 13.98
CA ASN A 34 6.11 20.57 13.13
C ASN A 34 5.71 20.45 11.67
N GLU A 35 5.11 21.50 11.10
CA GLU A 35 4.70 21.56 9.68
C GLU A 35 5.83 21.24 8.71
N LYS A 36 7.09 21.57 9.07
CA LYS A 36 8.26 21.24 8.25
C LYS A 36 8.54 19.76 8.22
N VAL A 37 8.34 19.07 9.35
CA VAL A 37 8.51 17.61 9.46
C VAL A 37 7.40 16.91 8.69
N ASP A 38 6.16 17.38 8.82
CA ASP A 38 5.03 16.83 8.07
C ASP A 38 5.26 16.94 6.56
N PHE A 39 5.79 18.08 6.10
CA PHE A 39 6.14 18.25 4.69
C PHE A 39 7.22 17.26 4.23
N VAL A 40 8.32 17.10 5.02
CA VAL A 40 9.41 16.17 4.69
C VAL A 40 8.92 14.72 4.67
N VAL A 41 8.12 14.33 5.66
CA VAL A 41 7.53 12.97 5.72
C VAL A 41 6.57 12.75 4.55
N GLY A 42 5.70 13.71 4.26
CA GLY A 42 4.81 13.64 3.12
C GLY A 42 5.58 13.52 1.80
N PHE A 43 6.65 14.30 1.62
CA PHE A 43 7.50 14.24 0.45
C PHE A 43 8.20 12.87 0.29
N ALA A 44 8.68 12.30 1.40
CA ALA A 44 9.26 10.95 1.39
C ALA A 44 8.21 9.87 1.00
N LEU A 45 6.98 9.97 1.54
CA LEU A 45 5.87 9.08 1.17
C LEU A 45 5.47 9.23 -0.31
N PHE A 46 5.56 10.44 -0.86
CA PHE A 46 5.29 10.71 -2.27
C PHE A 46 6.26 9.93 -3.16
N TRP A 47 7.56 10.03 -2.88
CA TRP A 47 8.58 9.28 -3.62
C TRP A 47 8.47 7.77 -3.42
N LEU A 48 8.12 7.32 -2.21
CA LEU A 48 7.84 5.91 -1.93
C LEU A 48 6.68 5.39 -2.79
N SER A 49 5.62 6.17 -2.94
CA SER A 49 4.49 5.82 -3.80
C SER A 49 4.92 5.68 -5.27
N ILE A 50 5.68 6.64 -5.80
CA ILE A 50 6.21 6.58 -7.17
C ILE A 50 7.11 5.34 -7.34
N PHE A 51 8.01 5.09 -6.39
CA PHE A 51 8.87 3.92 -6.40
C PHE A 51 8.06 2.61 -6.47
N MET A 52 7.01 2.48 -5.64
CA MET A 52 6.14 1.31 -5.66
C MET A 52 5.40 1.16 -6.99
N PHE A 53 4.90 2.26 -7.57
CA PHE A 53 4.27 2.23 -8.90
C PHE A 53 5.25 1.77 -9.98
N CYS A 54 6.47 2.30 -10.00
CA CYS A 54 7.50 1.90 -10.96
C CYS A 54 7.89 0.42 -10.79
N ALA A 55 8.09 -0.03 -9.55
CA ALA A 55 8.41 -1.42 -9.25
C ALA A 55 7.32 -2.39 -9.72
N MET A 56 6.05 -2.06 -9.44
CA MET A 56 4.90 -2.90 -9.80
C MET A 56 4.62 -2.89 -11.30
N THR A 57 4.80 -1.77 -11.99
CA THR A 57 4.69 -1.73 -13.46
C THR A 57 5.81 -2.52 -14.14
N SER A 58 7.03 -2.43 -13.62
CA SER A 58 8.16 -3.22 -14.11
C SER A 58 7.94 -4.73 -13.92
N TYR A 59 7.19 -5.14 -12.90
CA TYR A 59 6.90 -6.55 -12.63
C TYR A 59 6.21 -7.26 -13.82
N PHE A 60 5.41 -6.56 -14.63
CA PHE A 60 4.74 -7.18 -15.77
C PHE A 60 5.71 -7.64 -16.86
N THR A 61 6.89 -7.03 -16.94
CA THR A 61 7.93 -7.39 -17.89
C THR A 61 9.02 -8.25 -17.29
N SER A 62 9.37 -8.03 -16.03
CA SER A 62 10.50 -8.67 -15.33
C SER A 62 10.09 -9.76 -14.34
N GLY A 63 8.82 -9.84 -13.95
CA GLY A 63 8.38 -10.69 -12.84
C GLY A 63 8.66 -12.19 -13.06
N ALA A 64 8.53 -12.69 -14.30
CA ALA A 64 8.81 -14.09 -14.61
C ALA A 64 10.29 -14.44 -14.48
N SER A 65 11.19 -13.55 -14.95
CA SER A 65 12.64 -13.74 -14.87
C SER A 65 13.15 -13.58 -13.44
N ASP A 66 12.60 -12.63 -12.70
CA ASP A 66 13.05 -12.28 -11.35
C ASP A 66 12.50 -13.23 -10.26
N GLN A 67 11.43 -14.00 -10.59
CA GLN A 67 10.74 -14.82 -9.59
C GLN A 67 11.65 -15.83 -8.89
N SER A 68 12.50 -16.53 -9.62
CA SER A 68 13.43 -17.52 -9.06
C SER A 68 14.45 -16.87 -8.12
N MET A 69 14.94 -15.69 -8.48
CA MET A 69 15.89 -14.92 -7.69
C MET A 69 15.22 -14.36 -6.43
N VAL A 70 14.00 -13.83 -6.53
CA VAL A 70 13.24 -13.34 -5.38
C VAL A 70 12.98 -14.44 -4.35
N LEU A 71 12.66 -15.66 -4.80
CA LEU A 71 12.40 -16.79 -3.90
C LEU A 71 13.65 -17.29 -3.16
N GLN A 72 14.84 -17.07 -3.72
CA GLN A 72 16.14 -17.48 -3.13
C GLN A 72 16.84 -16.33 -2.41
N LEU A 73 16.31 -15.10 -2.50
CA LEU A 73 16.94 -13.88 -1.98
C LEU A 73 17.05 -13.91 -0.45
N ARG A 74 18.25 -13.74 0.06
CA ARG A 74 18.51 -13.61 1.49
C ARG A 74 18.48 -12.13 1.92
N PRO A 75 18.08 -11.81 3.16
CA PRO A 75 17.96 -10.41 3.61
C PRO A 75 19.24 -9.56 3.43
N HIS A 76 20.41 -10.16 3.57
CA HIS A 76 21.70 -9.46 3.42
C HIS A 76 22.11 -9.22 1.96
N GLU A 77 21.47 -9.90 1.01
CA GLU A 77 21.74 -9.80 -0.43
C GLU A 77 20.88 -8.74 -1.12
N LEU A 78 19.90 -8.16 -0.40
CA LEU A 78 18.94 -7.18 -0.95
C LEU A 78 19.60 -5.98 -1.64
N ILE A 79 20.76 -5.55 -1.18
CA ILE A 79 21.49 -4.40 -1.74
C ILE A 79 22.56 -4.85 -2.73
N SER A 80 23.28 -5.95 -2.44
CA SER A 80 24.38 -6.42 -3.26
C SER A 80 23.95 -7.05 -4.59
N SER A 81 22.77 -7.70 -4.63
CA SER A 81 22.27 -8.40 -5.82
C SER A 81 21.35 -7.53 -6.70
N SER A 82 21.27 -6.23 -6.45
CA SER A 82 20.32 -5.36 -7.18
C SER A 82 20.58 -5.30 -8.68
N SER A 83 21.80 -5.50 -9.14
CA SER A 83 22.18 -5.49 -10.56
C SER A 83 21.81 -6.76 -11.31
N GLU A 84 21.45 -7.83 -10.63
CA GLU A 84 21.06 -9.11 -11.22
C GLU A 84 19.56 -9.14 -11.58
N PHE A 85 18.77 -8.23 -11.00
CA PHE A 85 17.33 -8.17 -11.23
C PHE A 85 16.98 -7.32 -12.46
N ASN A 86 16.02 -7.79 -13.25
CA ASN A 86 15.49 -7.07 -14.41
C ASN A 86 14.46 -6.01 -14.04
N ASN A 87 13.99 -5.98 -12.79
CA ASN A 87 13.09 -4.94 -12.30
C ASN A 87 13.80 -3.59 -12.28
N VAL A 88 13.17 -2.55 -12.85
CA VAL A 88 13.71 -1.18 -12.92
C VAL A 88 14.11 -0.63 -11.53
N CYS A 89 13.44 -1.08 -10.49
CA CYS A 89 13.71 -0.71 -9.10
C CYS A 89 14.65 -1.70 -8.37
N GLY A 90 15.34 -2.57 -9.10
CA GLY A 90 16.29 -3.55 -8.57
C GLY A 90 15.64 -4.62 -7.69
N SER A 91 16.45 -5.24 -6.82
CA SER A 91 16.04 -6.33 -5.92
C SER A 91 14.89 -5.95 -4.97
N ILE A 92 14.93 -4.74 -4.40
CA ILE A 92 13.88 -4.24 -3.49
C ILE A 92 12.57 -4.06 -4.27
N GLY A 93 12.62 -3.51 -5.48
CA GLY A 93 11.46 -3.37 -6.35
C GLY A 93 10.88 -4.72 -6.76
N ALA A 94 11.73 -5.67 -7.15
CA ALA A 94 11.33 -7.04 -7.48
C ALA A 94 10.66 -7.75 -6.31
N LEU A 95 11.22 -7.63 -5.09
CA LEU A 95 10.66 -8.22 -3.88
C LEU A 95 9.30 -7.62 -3.52
N ILE A 96 9.17 -6.28 -3.49
CA ILE A 96 7.92 -5.59 -3.15
C ILE A 96 6.84 -5.91 -4.17
N SER A 97 7.15 -5.84 -5.47
CA SER A 97 6.18 -6.13 -6.52
C SER A 97 5.74 -7.60 -6.53
N HIS A 98 6.68 -8.55 -6.34
CA HIS A 98 6.35 -9.97 -6.21
C HIS A 98 5.45 -10.22 -5.00
N LEU A 99 5.76 -9.63 -3.84
CA LEU A 99 4.95 -9.77 -2.64
C LEU A 99 3.52 -9.24 -2.87
N LEU A 100 3.38 -8.03 -3.40
CA LEU A 100 2.10 -7.38 -3.56
C LEU A 100 1.26 -7.99 -4.69
N ILE A 101 1.87 -8.32 -5.83
CA ILE A 101 1.15 -8.84 -7.00
C ILE A 101 0.98 -10.36 -6.89
N ALA A 102 2.06 -11.13 -6.70
CA ALA A 102 1.96 -12.59 -6.71
C ALA A 102 1.37 -13.15 -5.40
N LYS A 103 1.84 -12.66 -4.24
CA LYS A 103 1.49 -13.23 -2.93
C LYS A 103 0.28 -12.60 -2.26
N CYS A 104 -0.04 -11.33 -2.60
CA CYS A 104 -1.18 -10.63 -1.99
C CYS A 104 -2.37 -10.54 -2.96
N PHE A 105 -2.69 -9.36 -3.45
CA PHE A 105 -3.97 -9.06 -4.09
C PHE A 105 -3.91 -8.93 -5.62
N GLY A 106 -2.82 -9.32 -6.26
CA GLY A 106 -2.67 -9.23 -7.71
C GLY A 106 -2.70 -7.78 -8.22
N PHE A 107 -3.44 -7.53 -9.28
CA PHE A 107 -3.59 -6.18 -9.85
C PHE A 107 -4.27 -5.21 -8.89
N ALA A 108 -5.12 -5.68 -8.00
CA ALA A 108 -5.75 -4.84 -6.99
C ALA A 108 -4.74 -4.20 -6.03
N SER A 109 -3.52 -4.76 -5.91
CA SER A 109 -2.44 -4.19 -5.10
C SER A 109 -2.00 -2.79 -5.54
N PHE A 110 -2.30 -2.35 -6.77
CA PHE A 110 -2.04 -0.97 -7.23
C PHE A 110 -2.81 0.09 -6.42
N LEU A 111 -3.86 -0.30 -5.69
CA LEU A 111 -4.52 0.58 -4.75
C LEU A 111 -3.63 0.95 -3.55
N ILE A 112 -2.63 0.12 -3.21
CA ILE A 112 -1.71 0.40 -2.09
C ILE A 112 -0.85 1.63 -2.36
N PRO A 113 -0.05 1.70 -3.45
CA PRO A 113 0.70 2.92 -3.75
C PRO A 113 -0.21 4.12 -4.03
N ALA A 114 -1.41 3.92 -4.61
CA ALA A 114 -2.38 5.00 -4.75
C ALA A 114 -2.82 5.56 -3.39
N PHE A 115 -3.08 4.69 -2.40
CA PHE A 115 -3.38 5.12 -1.04
C PHE A 115 -2.21 5.87 -0.39
N VAL A 116 -0.97 5.37 -0.55
CA VAL A 116 0.24 6.04 -0.03
C VAL A 116 0.39 7.43 -0.65
N LEU A 117 0.07 7.59 -1.95
CA LEU A 117 0.06 8.89 -2.62
C LEU A 117 -0.94 9.86 -1.99
N PHE A 118 -2.20 9.42 -1.80
CA PHE A 118 -3.21 10.25 -1.13
C PHE A 118 -2.83 10.58 0.32
N TRP A 119 -2.23 9.63 1.03
CA TRP A 119 -1.73 9.86 2.37
C TRP A 119 -0.60 10.90 2.37
N SER A 120 0.34 10.81 1.45
CA SER A 120 1.40 11.79 1.25
C SER A 120 0.85 13.21 1.09
N LEU A 121 -0.09 13.41 0.14
CA LEU A 121 -0.73 14.70 -0.12
C LEU A 121 -1.50 15.23 1.10
N ARG A 122 -2.08 14.34 1.88
CA ARG A 122 -2.76 14.68 3.14
C ARG A 122 -1.78 15.17 4.21
N VAL A 123 -0.65 14.49 4.37
CA VAL A 123 0.41 14.85 5.33
C VAL A 123 1.05 16.18 4.94
N MET A 124 1.28 16.41 3.65
CA MET A 124 1.78 17.69 3.14
C MET A 124 0.77 18.85 3.26
N GLY A 125 -0.46 18.57 3.71
CA GLY A 125 -1.49 19.60 3.86
C GLY A 125 -2.18 20.03 2.56
N ALA A 126 -1.83 19.40 1.42
CA ALA A 126 -2.37 19.74 0.11
C ALA A 126 -3.85 19.35 -0.05
N TYR A 127 -4.30 18.33 0.68
CA TYR A 127 -5.67 17.80 0.58
C TYR A 127 -6.27 17.44 1.94
N LYS A 128 -7.54 17.79 2.14
CA LYS A 128 -8.27 17.51 3.40
C LYS A 128 -9.28 16.38 3.18
N VAL A 129 -8.86 15.15 3.38
CA VAL A 129 -9.73 13.96 3.31
C VAL A 129 -9.76 13.21 4.64
N ASN A 130 -10.84 12.49 4.90
CA ASN A 130 -10.96 11.58 6.03
C ASN A 130 -10.20 10.29 5.72
N LEU A 131 -8.89 10.27 5.99
CA LEU A 131 -7.98 9.19 5.64
C LEU A 131 -8.46 7.82 6.12
N THR A 132 -9.04 7.75 7.32
CA THR A 132 -9.57 6.49 7.89
C THR A 132 -10.69 5.91 7.04
N SER A 133 -11.66 6.74 6.62
CA SER A 133 -12.75 6.28 5.76
C SER A 133 -12.26 5.83 4.38
N TRP A 134 -11.30 6.55 3.82
CA TRP A 134 -10.65 6.17 2.56
C TRP A 134 -9.86 4.87 2.67
N PHE A 135 -9.13 4.66 3.78
CA PHE A 135 -8.40 3.43 4.03
C PHE A 135 -9.33 2.20 4.01
N PHE A 136 -10.41 2.23 4.79
CA PHE A 136 -11.36 1.11 4.81
C PHE A 136 -12.07 0.91 3.48
N GLY A 137 -12.44 2.00 2.80
CA GLY A 137 -13.03 1.92 1.47
C GLY A 137 -12.09 1.28 0.44
N MET A 138 -10.83 1.72 0.37
CA MET A 138 -9.83 1.15 -0.53
C MET A 138 -9.48 -0.29 -0.18
N MET A 139 -9.37 -0.63 1.11
CA MET A 139 -9.10 -1.99 1.55
C MET A 139 -10.22 -2.95 1.13
N LEU A 140 -11.48 -2.56 1.34
CA LEU A 140 -12.64 -3.34 0.91
C LEU A 140 -12.68 -3.51 -0.61
N THR A 141 -12.44 -2.41 -1.34
CA THR A 141 -12.36 -2.42 -2.81
C THR A 141 -11.24 -3.32 -3.31
N MET A 142 -10.07 -3.30 -2.67
CA MET A 142 -8.92 -4.13 -3.03
C MET A 142 -9.23 -5.62 -2.87
N VAL A 143 -9.83 -6.01 -1.74
CA VAL A 143 -10.27 -7.40 -1.50
C VAL A 143 -11.31 -7.83 -2.56
N TRP A 144 -12.31 -6.99 -2.80
CA TRP A 144 -13.35 -7.28 -3.79
C TRP A 144 -12.78 -7.41 -5.22
N LEU A 145 -11.90 -6.50 -5.63
CA LEU A 145 -11.23 -6.56 -6.93
C LEU A 145 -10.33 -7.79 -7.05
N SER A 146 -9.59 -8.16 -6.00
CA SER A 146 -8.73 -9.34 -5.99
C SER A 146 -9.54 -10.61 -6.30
N ILE A 147 -10.69 -10.79 -5.64
CA ILE A 147 -11.58 -11.94 -5.88
C ILE A 147 -12.19 -11.87 -7.29
N THR A 148 -12.65 -10.69 -7.71
CA THR A 148 -13.22 -10.49 -9.05
C THR A 148 -12.21 -10.81 -10.15
N PHE A 149 -10.97 -10.36 -10.02
CA PHE A 149 -9.92 -10.65 -10.99
C PHE A 149 -9.52 -12.12 -11.00
N ALA A 150 -9.47 -12.76 -9.83
CA ALA A 150 -9.23 -14.22 -9.76
C ALA A 150 -10.33 -15.00 -10.50
N LYS A 151 -11.60 -14.65 -10.29
CA LYS A 151 -12.73 -15.37 -10.88
C LYS A 151 -12.91 -15.15 -12.38
N PHE A 152 -12.82 -13.89 -12.82
CA PHE A 152 -13.19 -13.52 -14.19
C PHE A 152 -11.99 -13.27 -15.09
N LEU A 153 -10.88 -12.75 -14.57
CA LEU A 153 -9.74 -12.35 -15.40
C LEU A 153 -8.74 -13.49 -15.59
N THR A 154 -8.57 -14.37 -14.60
CA THR A 154 -7.67 -15.54 -14.70
C THR A 154 -8.05 -16.49 -15.85
N PRO A 155 -9.33 -16.86 -16.07
CA PRO A 155 -9.71 -17.72 -17.20
C PRO A 155 -9.47 -17.08 -18.57
N ILE A 156 -9.53 -15.74 -18.66
CA ILE A 156 -9.37 -15.00 -19.93
C ILE A 156 -7.89 -14.81 -20.28
N LEU A 157 -7.07 -14.42 -19.31
CA LEU A 157 -5.64 -14.11 -19.53
C LEU A 157 -4.75 -15.35 -19.51
N GLY A 158 -5.26 -16.49 -19.00
CA GLY A 158 -4.46 -17.70 -18.75
C GLY A 158 -3.52 -17.52 -17.56
N SER A 159 -3.21 -18.62 -16.88
CA SER A 159 -2.33 -18.65 -15.70
C SER A 159 -0.83 -18.61 -16.04
N GLN A 160 -0.44 -18.13 -17.22
CA GLN A 160 0.91 -18.39 -17.74
C GLN A 160 2.05 -17.69 -17.03
N ILE A 161 1.84 -16.54 -16.35
CA ILE A 161 2.93 -15.80 -15.73
C ILE A 161 2.57 -15.33 -14.31
N TYR A 162 1.34 -14.93 -14.05
CA TYR A 162 0.87 -14.48 -12.73
C TYR A 162 -0.66 -14.49 -12.66
N ASN A 163 -1.18 -14.79 -11.46
CA ASN A 163 -2.61 -14.73 -11.20
C ASN A 163 -3.04 -13.25 -11.04
N PRO A 164 -3.96 -12.72 -11.89
CA PRO A 164 -4.43 -11.35 -11.78
C PRO A 164 -5.04 -10.97 -10.42
N GLY A 165 -5.66 -11.94 -9.73
CA GLY A 165 -6.20 -11.78 -8.39
C GLY A 165 -5.17 -11.94 -7.27
N GLY A 166 -3.95 -12.42 -7.60
CA GLY A 166 -2.95 -12.81 -6.61
C GLY A 166 -3.35 -14.04 -5.79
N ALA A 167 -2.50 -14.46 -4.86
CA ALA A 167 -2.78 -15.64 -4.04
C ALA A 167 -4.05 -15.47 -3.17
N HIS A 168 -4.31 -14.25 -2.68
CA HIS A 168 -5.50 -13.97 -1.89
C HIS A 168 -6.80 -14.22 -2.68
N GLY A 169 -6.89 -13.67 -3.90
CA GLY A 169 -8.06 -13.86 -4.76
C GLY A 169 -8.27 -15.33 -5.14
N GLU A 170 -7.19 -16.04 -5.45
CA GLU A 170 -7.22 -17.46 -5.78
C GLU A 170 -7.75 -18.31 -4.61
N HIS A 171 -7.19 -18.14 -3.42
CA HIS A 171 -7.65 -18.87 -2.23
C HIS A 171 -9.12 -18.57 -1.88
N CYS A 172 -9.54 -17.31 -2.02
CA CYS A 172 -10.94 -16.95 -1.80
C CYS A 172 -11.87 -17.61 -2.84
N CYS A 173 -11.48 -17.64 -4.12
CA CYS A 173 -12.26 -18.31 -5.16
C CYS A 173 -12.36 -19.83 -4.91
N GLN A 174 -11.24 -20.48 -4.58
CA GLN A 174 -11.23 -21.91 -4.25
C GLN A 174 -12.13 -22.22 -3.06
N PHE A 175 -12.11 -21.38 -2.03
CA PHE A 175 -13.00 -21.53 -0.86
C PHE A 175 -14.47 -21.39 -1.24
N LEU A 176 -14.83 -20.41 -2.07
CA LEU A 176 -16.20 -20.17 -2.50
C LEU A 176 -16.73 -21.25 -3.47
N GLU A 177 -15.85 -21.89 -4.24
CA GLU A 177 -16.21 -22.96 -5.18
C GLU A 177 -16.25 -24.34 -4.50
N GLY A 178 -15.58 -24.50 -3.35
CA GLY A 178 -15.55 -25.73 -2.57
C GLY A 178 -16.70 -25.88 -1.57
N VAL A 179 -17.57 -24.86 -1.46
CA VAL A 179 -18.80 -24.85 -0.65
C VAL A 179 -20.00 -25.07 -1.56
#